data_cc8a62df6cf1c338a2482457a569dc73
#
_entry.id   cc8a62df6cf1c338a2482457a569dc73
#
_cell.length_a   1.000
_cell.length_b   1.000
_cell.length_c   1.000
_cell.angle_alpha   90.00
_cell.angle_beta   90.00
_cell.angle_gamma   90.00
#
_symmetry.space_group_name_H-M   'P 1'
#
loop_
_entity.id
_entity.type
_entity.pdbx_description
1 polymer ?
#
loop_
_entity_poly.entity_id
_entity_poly.type
_entity_poly.pdbx_seq_one_letter_code
_entity_poly.pdbx_strand_id
1 'polypeptide(L)'
;IRDRLRSRGLGYVYKRQVIINGDGSQQELLLEEGLRSMDAFVALTGIDEENILMSLFAASQNVPKVISKVNRNELGDMAEKLGLDCLVSPKDITSDVVVRYARALRNSQDSNMETMYKIMDGKAEALEFSVKGEAKFLNLPLYRLKLKKNVLIAAIIRARRVIIPSGADVMQKGDTVIVVTEADRAIRDLKDIFEGEV
;
A
#
# COMPACT_ATOMS: atom_id res chain seq x y z
N ILE A 1 4.73 -37.77 -19.53
CA ILE A 1 3.33 -37.34 -19.23
C ILE A 1 3.31 -36.98 -17.76
N ARG A 2 3.32 -35.71 -17.45
CA ARG A 2 3.18 -35.23 -16.05
C ARG A 2 1.71 -35.25 -15.67
N ASP A 3 1.38 -35.91 -14.55
CA ASP A 3 0.03 -35.97 -14.02
C ASP A 3 -0.39 -34.58 -13.54
N ARG A 4 -1.31 -33.98 -14.27
CA ARG A 4 -1.99 -32.76 -13.83
C ARG A 4 -3.02 -33.13 -12.76
N LEU A 5 -2.70 -32.87 -11.49
CA LEU A 5 -3.61 -33.11 -10.39
C LEU A 5 -4.75 -32.05 -10.45
N ARG A 6 -5.94 -32.45 -10.86
CA ARG A 6 -7.14 -31.64 -10.74
C ARG A 6 -7.66 -31.73 -9.31
N SER A 7 -7.68 -30.61 -8.60
CA SER A 7 -8.26 -30.52 -7.26
C SER A 7 -9.72 -30.99 -7.27
N ARG A 8 -10.03 -32.07 -6.52
CA ARG A 8 -11.38 -32.55 -6.28
C ARG A 8 -11.83 -32.03 -4.92
N GLY A 9 -12.77 -31.05 -4.88
CA GLY A 9 -13.57 -30.97 -3.68
C GLY A 9 -13.81 -29.65 -2.99
N LEU A 10 -13.41 -28.48 -3.52
CA LEU A 10 -13.85 -27.18 -2.99
C LEU A 10 -14.53 -26.41 -4.12
N GLY A 11 -15.85 -26.23 -3.97
CA GLY A 11 -16.74 -25.78 -5.03
C GLY A 11 -16.34 -24.49 -5.75
N TYR A 12 -16.76 -24.34 -6.97
CA TYR A 12 -16.77 -23.21 -7.91
C TYR A 12 -15.50 -22.37 -8.09
N VAL A 13 -14.72 -22.07 -7.05
CA VAL A 13 -13.54 -21.23 -7.12
C VAL A 13 -12.34 -21.94 -7.82
N TYR A 14 -12.24 -23.26 -7.70
CA TYR A 14 -11.08 -24.03 -8.18
C TYR A 14 -11.24 -24.71 -9.54
N LYS A 15 -12.34 -24.51 -10.24
CA LYS A 15 -12.58 -25.19 -11.54
C LYS A 15 -11.63 -24.78 -12.67
N ARG A 16 -10.88 -23.68 -12.49
CA ARG A 16 -9.91 -23.14 -13.45
C ARG A 16 -8.46 -23.27 -13.01
N GLN A 17 -8.20 -23.88 -11.85
CA GLN A 17 -6.85 -24.04 -11.33
C GLN A 17 -6.21 -25.32 -11.88
N VAL A 18 -4.99 -25.20 -12.36
CA VAL A 18 -4.10 -26.32 -12.72
C VAL A 18 -3.03 -26.43 -11.65
N ILE A 19 -2.89 -27.60 -11.04
CA ILE A 19 -1.86 -27.88 -10.04
C ILE A 19 -0.78 -28.69 -10.74
N ILE A 20 0.46 -28.20 -10.64
CA ILE A 20 1.64 -28.82 -11.22
C ILE A 20 2.51 -29.29 -10.06
N ASN A 21 2.83 -30.59 -10.02
CA ASN A 21 3.74 -31.13 -9.04
C ASN A 21 5.17 -31.09 -9.60
N GLY A 22 5.99 -30.20 -9.04
CA GLY A 22 7.37 -30.01 -9.48
C GLY A 22 8.06 -28.92 -8.67
N ASP A 23 9.34 -28.77 -8.89
CA ASP A 23 10.15 -27.74 -8.30
C ASP A 23 10.00 -26.44 -9.14
N GLY A 24 9.30 -25.44 -8.56
CA GLY A 24 9.05 -24.16 -9.21
C GLY A 24 10.30 -23.31 -9.46
N SER A 25 11.45 -23.61 -8.85
CA SER A 25 12.71 -22.93 -9.12
C SER A 25 13.38 -23.37 -10.43
N GLN A 26 12.92 -24.47 -11.02
CA GLN A 26 13.45 -24.98 -12.30
C GLN A 26 12.90 -24.18 -13.47
N GLN A 27 13.76 -23.46 -14.15
CA GLN A 27 13.40 -22.59 -15.28
C GLN A 27 12.75 -23.38 -16.43
N GLU A 28 13.22 -24.57 -16.71
CA GLU A 28 12.68 -25.45 -17.74
C GLU A 28 11.22 -25.80 -17.45
N LEU A 29 10.90 -26.13 -16.20
CA LEU A 29 9.54 -26.42 -15.77
C LEU A 29 8.61 -25.22 -16.01
N LEU A 30 9.05 -24.03 -15.63
CA LEU A 30 8.27 -22.80 -15.81
C LEU A 30 8.00 -22.52 -17.30
N LEU A 31 9.00 -22.74 -18.15
CA LEU A 31 8.86 -22.56 -19.61
C LEU A 31 7.93 -23.60 -20.24
N GLU A 32 8.04 -24.88 -19.85
CA GLU A 32 7.17 -25.98 -20.31
C GLU A 32 5.71 -25.72 -19.94
N GLU A 33 5.47 -25.13 -18.77
CA GLU A 33 4.11 -24.80 -18.30
C GLU A 33 3.59 -23.44 -18.85
N GLY A 34 4.34 -22.82 -19.76
CA GLY A 34 3.86 -21.68 -20.55
C GLY A 34 4.12 -20.32 -19.91
N LEU A 35 5.16 -20.16 -19.11
CA LEU A 35 5.51 -18.89 -18.43
C LEU A 35 5.43 -17.67 -19.36
N ARG A 36 5.92 -17.79 -20.59
CA ARG A 36 5.96 -16.68 -21.57
C ARG A 36 4.58 -16.17 -22.02
N SER A 37 3.53 -16.97 -21.83
CA SER A 37 2.16 -16.64 -22.20
C SER A 37 1.29 -16.22 -21.01
N MET A 38 1.88 -16.10 -19.81
CA MET A 38 1.15 -15.70 -18.61
C MET A 38 1.02 -14.19 -18.52
N ASP A 39 -0.14 -13.72 -18.04
CA ASP A 39 -0.39 -12.32 -17.75
C ASP A 39 0.32 -11.85 -16.48
N ALA A 40 0.60 -12.76 -15.56
CA ALA A 40 1.31 -12.48 -14.33
C ALA A 40 2.05 -13.72 -13.79
N PHE A 41 3.13 -13.47 -13.05
CA PHE A 41 3.87 -14.45 -12.28
C PHE A 41 3.96 -14.02 -10.82
N VAL A 42 3.73 -14.95 -9.89
CA VAL A 42 3.75 -14.66 -8.45
C VAL A 42 4.59 -15.69 -7.72
N ALA A 43 5.72 -15.28 -7.15
CA ALA A 43 6.61 -16.13 -6.37
C ALA A 43 6.29 -16.02 -4.87
N LEU A 44 5.78 -17.10 -4.26
CA LEU A 44 5.31 -17.14 -2.87
C LEU A 44 5.91 -18.28 -2.03
N THR A 45 7.11 -18.73 -2.36
CA THR A 45 7.77 -19.82 -1.60
C THR A 45 8.19 -19.36 -0.19
N GLY A 46 8.74 -20.28 0.60
CA GLY A 46 9.32 -19.98 1.92
C GLY A 46 10.69 -19.29 1.86
N ILE A 47 11.34 -19.24 0.69
CA ILE A 47 12.73 -18.82 0.51
C ILE A 47 12.78 -17.54 -0.32
N ASP A 48 13.19 -16.42 0.30
CA ASP A 48 13.19 -15.10 -0.33
C ASP A 48 14.11 -15.05 -1.56
N GLU A 49 15.29 -15.65 -1.48
CA GLU A 49 16.26 -15.69 -2.57
C GLU A 49 15.70 -16.42 -3.81
N GLU A 50 15.00 -17.53 -3.60
CA GLU A 50 14.36 -18.26 -4.70
C GLU A 50 13.23 -17.44 -5.31
N ASN A 51 12.42 -16.79 -4.47
CA ASN A 51 11.35 -15.90 -4.96
C ASN A 51 11.90 -14.79 -5.85
N ILE A 52 13.00 -14.15 -5.44
CA ILE A 52 13.66 -13.10 -6.20
C ILE A 52 14.20 -13.64 -7.53
N LEU A 53 14.94 -14.76 -7.49
CA LEU A 53 15.53 -15.36 -8.70
C LEU A 53 14.48 -15.79 -9.71
N MET A 54 13.42 -16.47 -9.26
CA MET A 54 12.29 -16.85 -10.12
C MET A 54 11.58 -15.63 -10.72
N SER A 55 11.41 -14.59 -9.91
CA SER A 55 10.77 -13.34 -10.36
C SER A 55 11.61 -12.62 -11.40
N LEU A 56 12.92 -12.51 -11.20
CA LEU A 56 13.85 -11.94 -12.19
C LEU A 56 13.85 -12.76 -13.48
N PHE A 57 13.80 -14.10 -13.37
CA PHE A 57 13.68 -14.96 -14.53
C PHE A 57 12.36 -14.70 -15.28
N ALA A 58 11.22 -14.64 -14.57
CA ALA A 58 9.93 -14.36 -15.19
C ALA A 58 9.92 -12.99 -15.87
N ALA A 59 10.50 -11.97 -15.24
CA ALA A 59 10.65 -10.63 -15.83
C ALA A 59 11.50 -10.68 -17.12
N SER A 60 12.60 -11.46 -17.13
CA SER A 60 13.45 -11.64 -18.32
C SER A 60 12.73 -12.34 -19.48
N GLN A 61 11.67 -13.10 -19.19
CA GLN A 61 10.81 -13.73 -20.17
C GLN A 61 9.67 -12.83 -20.66
N ASN A 62 9.68 -11.54 -20.28
CA ASN A 62 8.67 -10.52 -20.62
C ASN A 62 7.27 -10.80 -20.05
N VAL A 63 7.16 -11.43 -18.89
CA VAL A 63 5.88 -11.55 -18.18
C VAL A 63 5.46 -10.14 -17.73
N PRO A 64 4.25 -9.67 -18.10
CA PRO A 64 3.86 -8.26 -17.89
C PRO A 64 3.80 -7.83 -16.43
N LYS A 65 3.45 -8.75 -15.52
CA LYS A 65 3.36 -8.48 -14.10
C LYS A 65 4.06 -9.56 -13.29
N VAL A 66 5.06 -9.15 -12.50
CA VAL A 66 5.80 -10.06 -11.63
C VAL A 66 5.67 -9.59 -10.19
N ILE A 67 5.28 -10.50 -9.29
CA ILE A 67 5.13 -10.23 -7.86
C ILE A 67 6.01 -11.20 -7.09
N SER A 68 6.85 -10.69 -6.20
CA SER A 68 7.74 -11.50 -5.37
C SER A 68 7.47 -11.29 -3.88
N LYS A 69 7.31 -12.39 -3.13
CA LYS A 69 7.26 -12.33 -1.68
C LYS A 69 8.68 -12.25 -1.13
N VAL A 70 8.97 -11.23 -0.33
CA VAL A 70 10.25 -11.04 0.35
C VAL A 70 9.99 -10.62 1.79
N ASN A 71 10.59 -11.33 2.76
CA ASN A 71 10.41 -11.05 4.18
C ASN A 71 11.58 -10.26 4.79
N ARG A 72 12.74 -10.28 4.15
CA ARG A 72 13.95 -9.57 4.60
C ARG A 72 14.12 -8.28 3.81
N ASN A 73 14.11 -7.15 4.52
CA ASN A 73 14.15 -5.81 3.89
C ASN A 73 15.41 -5.60 3.05
N GLU A 74 16.57 -6.11 3.50
CA GLU A 74 17.83 -5.98 2.77
C GLU A 74 17.78 -6.66 1.39
N LEU A 75 17.08 -7.79 1.30
CA LEU A 75 16.84 -8.47 0.03
C LEU A 75 15.82 -7.74 -0.84
N GLY A 76 14.82 -7.12 -0.22
CA GLY A 76 13.84 -6.28 -0.91
C GLY A 76 14.51 -5.11 -1.61
N ASP A 77 15.32 -4.33 -0.90
CA ASP A 77 16.07 -3.19 -1.44
C ASP A 77 17.00 -3.60 -2.62
N MET A 78 17.59 -4.79 -2.53
CA MET A 78 18.42 -5.33 -3.60
C MET A 78 17.57 -5.74 -4.81
N ALA A 79 16.43 -6.39 -4.57
CA ALA A 79 15.53 -6.84 -5.62
C ALA A 79 14.92 -5.67 -6.42
N GLU A 80 14.56 -4.58 -5.74
CA GLU A 80 14.12 -3.32 -6.40
C GLU A 80 15.20 -2.74 -7.30
N LYS A 81 16.47 -2.68 -6.83
CA LYS A 81 17.59 -2.23 -7.66
C LYS A 81 17.86 -3.11 -8.87
N LEU A 82 17.46 -4.38 -8.82
CA LEU A 82 17.52 -5.33 -9.93
C LEU A 82 16.30 -5.25 -10.87
N GLY A 83 15.34 -4.35 -10.58
CA GLY A 83 14.18 -4.09 -11.45
C GLY A 83 12.93 -4.88 -11.12
N LEU A 84 12.78 -5.38 -9.89
CA LEU A 84 11.52 -5.95 -9.41
C LEU A 84 10.67 -4.86 -8.74
N ASP A 85 9.63 -4.41 -9.42
CA ASP A 85 8.79 -3.28 -8.97
C ASP A 85 7.69 -3.68 -7.97
N CYS A 86 7.38 -4.96 -7.84
CA CYS A 86 6.29 -5.42 -6.98
C CYS A 86 6.75 -6.48 -5.97
N LEU A 87 7.19 -5.98 -4.82
CA LEU A 87 7.58 -6.81 -3.68
C LEU A 87 6.48 -6.80 -2.61
N VAL A 88 6.23 -7.94 -2.00
CA VAL A 88 5.23 -8.12 -0.95
C VAL A 88 5.88 -8.69 0.29
N SER A 89 5.87 -7.94 1.39
CA SER A 89 6.30 -8.40 2.71
C SER A 89 5.07 -8.66 3.60
N PRO A 90 4.71 -9.92 3.86
CA PRO A 90 3.60 -10.24 4.75
C PRO A 90 3.78 -9.72 6.17
N LYS A 91 5.03 -9.62 6.64
CA LYS A 91 5.35 -9.09 7.97
C LYS A 91 5.01 -7.61 8.06
N ASP A 92 5.40 -6.83 7.04
CA ASP A 92 5.16 -5.38 7.02
C ASP A 92 3.67 -5.08 6.87
N ILE A 93 2.98 -5.80 5.98
CA ILE A 93 1.52 -5.70 5.83
C ILE A 93 0.82 -6.01 7.14
N THR A 94 1.22 -7.06 7.84
CA THR A 94 0.63 -7.44 9.13
C THR A 94 0.91 -6.37 10.19
N SER A 95 2.14 -5.87 10.25
CA SER A 95 2.53 -4.78 11.16
C SER A 95 1.68 -3.54 10.93
N ASP A 96 1.50 -3.14 9.68
CA ASP A 96 0.69 -1.97 9.31
C ASP A 96 -0.79 -2.15 9.67
N VAL A 97 -1.34 -3.35 9.50
CA VAL A 97 -2.72 -3.66 9.93
C VAL A 97 -2.85 -3.56 11.44
N VAL A 98 -1.90 -4.12 12.21
CA VAL A 98 -1.92 -4.06 13.68
C VAL A 98 -1.78 -2.63 14.17
N VAL A 99 -0.84 -1.86 13.62
CA VAL A 99 -0.62 -0.45 13.99
C VAL A 99 -1.86 0.38 13.68
N ARG A 100 -2.48 0.20 12.51
CA ARG A 100 -3.74 0.89 12.17
C ARG A 100 -4.84 0.55 13.15
N TYR A 101 -5.02 -0.73 13.49
CA TYR A 101 -6.02 -1.18 14.43
C TYR A 101 -5.79 -0.61 15.84
N ALA A 102 -4.56 -0.64 16.34
CA ALA A 102 -4.19 -0.09 17.64
C ALA A 102 -4.41 1.43 17.71
N ARG A 103 -4.06 2.15 16.63
CA ARG A 103 -4.33 3.60 16.52
C ARG A 103 -5.82 3.89 16.45
N ALA A 104 -6.60 3.12 15.68
CA ALA A 104 -8.05 3.26 15.61
C ALA A 104 -8.73 3.07 16.95
N LEU A 105 -8.33 2.06 17.74
CA LEU A 105 -8.83 1.85 19.10
C LEU A 105 -8.49 3.03 20.02
N ARG A 106 -7.29 3.60 19.91
CA ARG A 106 -6.86 4.75 20.71
C ARG A 106 -7.58 6.04 20.32
N ASN A 107 -7.93 6.17 19.04
CA ASN A 107 -8.55 7.37 18.49
C ASN A 107 -10.08 7.34 18.55
N SER A 108 -10.68 6.20 18.94
CA SER A 108 -12.14 6.00 18.90
C SER A 108 -12.95 6.91 19.82
N GLN A 109 -12.33 7.69 20.67
CA GLN A 109 -13.04 8.59 21.58
C GLN A 109 -13.09 10.06 21.15
N ASP A 110 -12.14 10.59 20.30
CA ASP A 110 -12.14 12.00 19.92
C ASP A 110 -11.37 12.36 18.62
N SER A 111 -10.92 11.42 17.81
CA SER A 111 -10.10 11.71 16.64
C SER A 111 -10.87 11.60 15.32
N ASN A 112 -10.69 12.60 14.45
CA ASN A 112 -11.23 12.59 13.07
C ASN A 112 -10.33 11.84 12.08
N MET A 113 -9.24 11.21 12.52
CA MET A 113 -8.34 10.43 11.68
C MET A 113 -8.97 9.08 11.35
N GLU A 114 -9.11 8.77 10.05
CA GLU A 114 -9.67 7.51 9.56
C GLU A 114 -8.57 6.50 9.23
N THR A 115 -7.54 6.92 8.50
CA THR A 115 -6.50 6.01 8.00
C THR A 115 -5.13 6.70 7.99
N MET A 116 -4.08 5.88 8.08
CA MET A 116 -2.69 6.31 7.94
C MET A 116 -1.95 5.31 7.05
N TYR A 117 -1.17 5.85 6.12
CA TYR A 117 -0.29 5.09 5.24
C TYR A 117 1.14 5.59 5.39
N LYS A 118 2.09 4.68 5.54
CA LYS A 118 3.50 5.00 5.39
C LYS A 118 3.83 5.11 3.90
N ILE A 119 4.54 6.15 3.52
CA ILE A 119 4.98 6.42 2.15
C ILE A 119 6.46 6.75 2.16
N MET A 120 7.13 6.72 0.99
CA MET A 120 8.55 7.03 0.84
C MET A 120 9.42 6.18 1.78
N ASP A 121 9.28 4.86 1.76
CA ASP A 121 10.02 3.89 2.60
C ASP A 121 9.90 4.20 4.11
N GLY A 122 8.73 4.65 4.53
CA GLY A 122 8.45 4.98 5.92
C GLY A 122 8.99 6.33 6.39
N LYS A 123 9.58 7.15 5.51
CA LYS A 123 10.07 8.50 5.85
C LYS A 123 8.96 9.52 5.99
N ALA A 124 7.80 9.27 5.38
CA ALA A 124 6.63 10.13 5.48
C ALA A 124 5.38 9.30 5.74
N GLU A 125 4.35 9.97 6.27
CA GLU A 125 3.04 9.40 6.52
C GLU A 125 1.98 10.20 5.79
N ALA A 126 1.04 9.52 5.12
CA ALA A 126 -0.18 10.09 4.60
C ALA A 126 -1.32 9.78 5.57
N LEU A 127 -1.93 10.82 6.13
CA LEU A 127 -2.98 10.75 7.13
C LEU A 127 -4.30 11.17 6.51
N GLU A 128 -5.33 10.37 6.68
CA GLU A 128 -6.67 10.64 6.19
C GLU A 128 -7.57 11.11 7.34
N PHE A 129 -8.16 12.29 7.20
CA PHE A 129 -9.04 12.90 8.18
C PHE A 129 -10.42 13.14 7.59
N SER A 130 -11.47 12.75 8.32
CA SER A 130 -12.85 13.09 7.98
C SER A 130 -13.29 14.35 8.72
N VAL A 131 -13.77 15.34 8.01
CA VAL A 131 -14.26 16.60 8.58
C VAL A 131 -15.71 16.44 9.01
N LYS A 132 -15.92 15.98 10.26
CA LYS A 132 -17.26 15.67 10.81
C LYS A 132 -17.93 16.83 11.56
N GLY A 133 -17.14 17.67 12.19
CA GLY A 133 -17.61 18.73 13.07
C GLY A 133 -17.52 20.15 12.48
N GLU A 134 -17.88 21.12 13.27
CA GLU A 134 -17.61 22.54 13.03
C GLU A 134 -16.22 22.87 13.58
N ALA A 135 -15.42 23.61 12.81
CA ALA A 135 -14.11 24.08 13.23
C ALA A 135 -13.81 25.45 12.62
N LYS A 136 -13.07 26.27 13.33
CA LYS A 136 -12.77 27.64 12.91
C LYS A 136 -11.96 27.73 11.62
N PHE A 137 -11.20 26.69 11.28
CA PHE A 137 -10.41 26.62 10.05
C PHE A 137 -11.24 26.24 8.80
N LEU A 138 -12.50 25.82 8.96
CA LEU A 138 -13.36 25.48 7.84
C LEU A 138 -13.81 26.73 7.09
N ASN A 139 -14.00 26.57 5.77
CA ASN A 139 -14.41 27.63 4.85
C ASN A 139 -13.44 28.83 4.78
N LEU A 140 -12.24 28.69 5.35
CA LEU A 140 -11.16 29.66 5.19
C LEU A 140 -10.23 29.20 4.07
N PRO A 141 -9.76 30.12 3.19
CA PRO A 141 -8.75 29.78 2.19
C PRO A 141 -7.47 29.26 2.84
N LEU A 142 -6.89 28.20 2.27
CA LEU A 142 -5.73 27.51 2.84
C LEU A 142 -4.53 28.45 3.02
N TYR A 143 -4.37 29.47 2.18
CA TYR A 143 -3.28 30.46 2.34
C TYR A 143 -3.39 31.29 3.63
N ARG A 144 -4.55 31.35 4.26
CA ARG A 144 -4.75 32.02 5.56
C ARG A 144 -4.43 31.14 6.75
N LEU A 145 -4.31 29.82 6.53
CA LEU A 145 -4.06 28.85 7.57
C LEU A 145 -2.54 28.62 7.68
N LYS A 146 -1.97 28.81 8.85
CA LYS A 146 -0.56 28.54 9.10
C LYS A 146 -0.38 27.05 9.39
N LEU A 147 0.18 26.33 8.45
CA LEU A 147 0.55 24.93 8.65
C LEU A 147 1.87 24.82 9.42
N LYS A 148 1.99 23.80 10.25
CA LYS A 148 3.27 23.43 10.87
C LYS A 148 4.28 23.04 9.79
N LYS A 149 5.59 23.17 10.09
CA LYS A 149 6.65 22.75 9.16
C LYS A 149 6.48 21.27 8.79
N ASN A 150 6.84 20.94 7.57
CA ASN A 150 6.83 19.57 7.03
C ASN A 150 5.45 18.91 7.09
N VAL A 151 4.40 19.71 6.91
CA VAL A 151 3.02 19.27 6.78
C VAL A 151 2.45 19.84 5.48
N LEU A 152 1.84 18.98 4.69
CA LEU A 152 1.21 19.32 3.41
C LEU A 152 -0.22 18.78 3.36
N ILE A 153 -1.18 19.62 3.01
CA ILE A 153 -2.51 19.14 2.60
C ILE A 153 -2.39 18.69 1.15
N ALA A 154 -2.30 17.38 0.94
CA ALA A 154 -2.03 16.79 -0.37
C ALA A 154 -3.28 16.67 -1.24
N ALA A 155 -4.43 16.38 -0.63
CA ALA A 155 -5.69 16.28 -1.35
C ALA A 155 -6.90 16.58 -0.45
N ILE A 156 -7.99 17.04 -1.07
CA ILE A 156 -9.32 17.15 -0.46
C ILE A 156 -10.27 16.30 -1.31
N ILE A 157 -10.96 15.36 -0.69
CA ILE A 157 -11.96 14.54 -1.35
C ILE A 157 -13.33 15.07 -0.95
N ARG A 158 -14.08 15.59 -1.92
CA ARG A 158 -15.42 16.15 -1.76
C ARG A 158 -16.38 15.47 -2.71
N ALA A 159 -17.46 14.87 -2.20
CA ALA A 159 -18.44 14.16 -3.00
C ALA A 159 -17.81 13.18 -4.00
N ARG A 160 -16.83 12.38 -3.56
CA ARG A 160 -16.04 11.41 -4.34
C ARG A 160 -15.14 12.03 -5.44
N ARG A 161 -14.95 13.33 -5.45
CA ARG A 161 -14.01 14.01 -6.36
C ARG A 161 -12.74 14.36 -5.60
N VAL A 162 -11.61 14.05 -6.17
CA VAL A 162 -10.30 14.42 -5.64
C VAL A 162 -9.95 15.81 -6.13
N ILE A 163 -9.63 16.71 -5.20
CA ILE A 163 -9.17 18.07 -5.44
C ILE A 163 -7.72 18.11 -4.96
N ILE A 164 -6.80 18.49 -5.82
CA ILE A 164 -5.44 18.85 -5.43
C ILE A 164 -5.50 20.32 -5.03
N PRO A 165 -5.40 20.64 -3.74
CA PRO A 165 -5.76 21.97 -3.28
C PRO A 165 -4.68 23.00 -3.61
N SER A 166 -5.13 24.19 -3.99
CA SER A 166 -4.34 25.41 -4.06
C SER A 166 -4.54 26.25 -2.80
N GLY A 167 -3.77 27.29 -2.62
CA GLY A 167 -3.95 28.21 -1.49
C GLY A 167 -5.34 28.84 -1.39
N ALA A 168 -6.05 29.02 -2.51
CA ALA A 168 -7.39 29.61 -2.55
C ALA A 168 -8.53 28.64 -2.18
N ASP A 169 -8.25 27.33 -2.19
CA ASP A 169 -9.23 26.32 -1.84
C ASP A 169 -9.55 26.34 -0.34
N VAL A 170 -10.70 25.78 0.00
CA VAL A 170 -11.22 25.73 1.37
C VAL A 170 -11.59 24.30 1.74
N MET A 171 -11.40 23.94 3.00
CA MET A 171 -11.94 22.70 3.58
C MET A 171 -13.38 22.94 4.06
N GLN A 172 -14.25 21.97 3.85
CA GLN A 172 -15.65 22.03 4.22
C GLN A 172 -16.06 20.81 5.06
N LYS A 173 -17.14 20.96 5.82
CA LYS A 173 -17.74 19.81 6.50
C LYS A 173 -18.17 18.75 5.51
N GLY A 174 -17.84 17.51 5.79
CA GLY A 174 -18.09 16.36 4.92
C GLY A 174 -16.94 16.06 3.95
N ASP A 175 -15.88 16.87 3.93
CA ASP A 175 -14.66 16.56 3.18
C ASP A 175 -13.86 15.45 3.87
N THR A 176 -13.12 14.70 3.07
CA THR A 176 -11.99 13.90 3.55
C THR A 176 -10.70 14.62 3.14
N VAL A 177 -9.83 14.89 4.09
CA VAL A 177 -8.58 15.63 3.88
C VAL A 177 -7.39 14.69 4.02
N ILE A 178 -6.54 14.64 3.01
CA ILE A 178 -5.30 13.86 3.03
C ILE A 178 -4.14 14.80 3.35
N VAL A 179 -3.48 14.53 4.46
CA VAL A 179 -2.33 15.28 4.95
C VAL A 179 -1.08 14.42 4.87
N VAL A 180 -0.02 14.96 4.30
CA VAL A 180 1.29 14.31 4.28
C VAL A 180 2.20 15.01 5.28
N THR A 181 2.91 14.23 6.09
CA THR A 181 3.86 14.69 7.11
C THR A 181 5.07 13.77 7.21
N GLU A 182 6.14 14.24 7.84
CA GLU A 182 7.25 13.37 8.23
C GLU A 182 6.75 12.23 9.13
N ALA A 183 7.40 11.07 9.02
CA ALA A 183 7.12 9.91 9.86
C ALA A 183 7.30 10.26 11.36
N ASP A 184 6.57 9.52 12.19
CA ASP A 184 6.59 9.62 13.66
C ASP A 184 6.12 10.96 14.26
N ARG A 185 5.52 11.82 13.47
CA ARG A 185 4.88 13.03 14.01
C ARG A 185 3.53 12.68 14.63
N ALA A 186 3.34 13.06 15.89
CA ALA A 186 2.10 12.81 16.62
C ALA A 186 0.97 13.75 16.18
N ILE A 187 0.41 13.55 15.00
CA ILE A 187 -0.82 14.22 14.53
C ILE A 187 -1.98 13.28 14.81
N ARG A 188 -2.93 13.69 15.65
CA ARG A 188 -4.08 12.88 16.06
C ARG A 188 -5.39 13.42 15.50
N ASP A 189 -5.45 14.72 15.26
CA ASP A 189 -6.62 15.42 14.75
C ASP A 189 -6.20 16.39 13.64
N LEU A 190 -7.13 16.73 12.75
CA LEU A 190 -6.86 17.69 11.68
C LEU A 190 -6.42 19.06 12.21
N LYS A 191 -6.91 19.50 13.38
CA LYS A 191 -6.45 20.74 14.03
C LYS A 191 -4.97 20.74 14.38
N ASP A 192 -4.39 19.55 14.60
CA ASP A 192 -2.98 19.42 15.01
C ASP A 192 -1.98 19.81 13.90
N ILE A 193 -2.44 19.96 12.66
CA ILE A 193 -1.58 20.38 11.54
C ILE A 193 -1.31 21.89 11.51
N PHE A 194 -2.08 22.69 12.26
CA PHE A 194 -1.94 24.14 12.28
C PHE A 194 -1.02 24.65 13.38
N GLU A 195 -0.43 25.83 13.18
CA GLU A 195 0.30 26.58 14.20
C GLU A 195 -0.71 27.39 15.03
N GLY A 196 -0.71 27.19 16.35
CA GLY A 196 -1.62 27.90 17.29
C GLY A 196 -3.01 27.23 17.44
N GLU A 197 -3.85 27.83 18.29
CA GLU A 197 -5.25 27.42 18.46
C GLU A 197 -6.09 27.97 17.30
N VAL A 198 -6.58 27.11 16.44
CA VAL A 198 -7.45 27.44 15.29
C VAL A 198 -8.88 26.99 15.56
#